data_f84731b29edcafa2c3de43d09f432561
#
_entry.id   f84731b29edcafa2c3de43d09f432561
#
_cell.length_a   1.000
_cell.length_b   1.000
_cell.length_c   1.000
_cell.angle_alpha   90.00
_cell.angle_beta   90.00
_cell.angle_gamma   90.00
#
_symmetry.space_group_name_H-M   'P 1'
#
loop_
_entity.id
_entity.type
_entity.pdbx_description
1 polymer ?
#
loop_
_entity_poly.entity_id
_entity_poly.type
_entity_poly.pdbx_seq_one_letter_code
_entity_poly.pdbx_strand_id
1 'polypeptide(L)'
;QEEEEDVCPVCIEALQKDSKKFVRYTCCGKGIHIWCSEGIDASSLSDEQKSSCPLCRTKHPNSKEEIIERLRPWVEKGKAWAQTGLGQNYEHGDGVEQSYQQAKELYELAASQGHANAQYNLGNLYTIGQGVDQSKKRAAEYYEAAAKQGKASAQVNLGVLYVQGQGVEQSNETARAWLMKAAEQGEENAIGALQQIDKDEERTTPSFVPKPFECATCYRPHDPSEHKLRPCKRCHRVYYCGKECQVKHWKRERNGHKKMCNKNKSK
;
A
#
# COMPACT_ATOMS: atom_id res chain seq x y z
N GLN A 1 -13.47 -22.48 13.59
CA GLN A 1 -12.45 -22.95 12.63
C GLN A 1 -11.31 -21.98 12.81
N GLU A 2 -10.23 -22.46 13.46
CA GLU A 2 -8.99 -21.71 13.58
C GLU A 2 -8.52 -21.43 12.15
N GLU A 3 -8.39 -20.15 11.80
CA GLU A 3 -7.69 -19.74 10.58
C GLU A 3 -6.25 -20.22 10.75
N GLU A 4 -5.86 -21.26 9.99
CA GLU A 4 -4.45 -21.62 9.87
C GLU A 4 -3.72 -20.36 9.46
N GLU A 5 -2.91 -19.81 10.35
CA GLU A 5 -2.06 -18.66 10.05
C GLU A 5 -1.27 -19.00 8.79
N ASP A 6 -1.43 -18.19 7.76
CA ASP A 6 -0.68 -18.32 6.51
C ASP A 6 0.81 -18.09 6.83
N VAL A 7 1.55 -19.17 6.98
CA VAL A 7 2.98 -19.15 7.31
C VAL A 7 3.80 -19.36 6.05
N CYS A 8 4.85 -18.59 5.88
CA CYS A 8 5.83 -18.82 4.82
C CYS A 8 6.56 -20.14 5.06
N PRO A 9 6.45 -21.13 4.16
CA PRO A 9 7.08 -22.43 4.37
C PRO A 9 8.61 -22.44 4.20
N VAL A 10 9.20 -21.30 3.81
CA VAL A 10 10.65 -21.15 3.64
C VAL A 10 11.31 -20.64 4.92
N CYS A 11 10.77 -19.59 5.54
CA CYS A 11 11.33 -19.01 6.77
C CYS A 11 10.48 -19.28 8.02
N ILE A 12 9.32 -19.92 7.88
CA ILE A 12 8.39 -20.27 8.96
C ILE A 12 7.81 -19.04 9.70
N GLU A 13 7.93 -17.86 9.12
CA GLU A 13 7.34 -16.64 9.65
C GLU A 13 5.93 -16.42 9.08
N ALA A 14 5.04 -15.82 9.87
CA ALA A 14 3.70 -15.47 9.43
C ALA A 14 3.73 -14.55 8.20
N LEU A 15 2.88 -14.84 7.21
CA LEU A 15 2.71 -13.97 6.06
C LEU A 15 1.97 -12.70 6.48
N GLN A 16 2.56 -11.56 6.17
CA GLN A 16 1.96 -10.28 6.47
C GLN A 16 0.72 -10.06 5.60
N LYS A 17 -0.31 -9.36 6.13
CA LYS A 17 -1.54 -9.05 5.38
C LYS A 17 -1.31 -8.18 4.13
N ASP A 18 -0.15 -7.54 4.01
CA ASP A 18 0.22 -6.74 2.84
C ASP A 18 0.72 -7.63 1.70
N SER A 19 -0.07 -7.69 0.62
CA SER A 19 0.26 -8.47 -0.58
C SER A 19 1.54 -8.02 -1.31
N LYS A 20 2.08 -6.83 -1.00
CA LYS A 20 3.36 -6.37 -1.54
C LYS A 20 4.57 -7.10 -0.97
N LYS A 21 4.40 -7.91 0.08
CA LYS A 21 5.50 -8.55 0.81
C LYS A 21 5.57 -10.06 0.63
N PHE A 22 4.62 -10.65 -0.06
CA PHE A 22 4.62 -12.08 -0.36
C PHE A 22 4.04 -12.39 -1.75
N VAL A 23 4.43 -13.53 -2.29
CA VAL A 23 3.89 -14.10 -3.53
C VAL A 23 3.06 -15.33 -3.17
N ARG A 24 1.85 -15.44 -3.71
CA ARG A 24 0.99 -16.61 -3.54
C ARG A 24 0.88 -17.40 -4.85
N TYR A 25 1.18 -18.67 -4.77
CA TYR A 25 1.14 -19.57 -5.91
C TYR A 25 -0.27 -20.14 -6.13
N THR A 26 -0.82 -19.92 -7.32
CA THR A 26 -2.18 -20.37 -7.68
C THR A 26 -2.30 -21.88 -7.77
N CYS A 27 -1.20 -22.62 -7.99
CA CYS A 27 -1.18 -24.08 -8.09
C CYS A 27 -1.42 -24.80 -6.75
N CYS A 28 -0.92 -24.26 -5.63
CA CYS A 28 -1.03 -24.86 -4.31
C CYS A 28 -1.64 -23.92 -3.25
N GLY A 29 -1.96 -22.69 -3.60
CA GLY A 29 -2.57 -21.69 -2.72
C GLY A 29 -1.66 -21.17 -1.61
N LYS A 30 -0.43 -21.66 -1.49
CA LYS A 30 0.52 -21.23 -0.46
C LYS A 30 1.23 -19.95 -0.84
N GLY A 31 1.47 -19.08 0.15
CA GLY A 31 2.25 -17.86 0.01
C GLY A 31 3.69 -18.04 0.50
N ILE A 32 4.62 -17.28 -0.09
CA ILE A 32 5.99 -17.12 0.43
C ILE A 32 6.36 -15.65 0.40
N HIS A 33 7.20 -15.20 1.31
CA HIS A 33 7.69 -13.83 1.28
C HIS A 33 8.47 -13.52 0.00
N ILE A 34 8.42 -12.27 -0.47
CA ILE A 34 9.14 -11.87 -1.69
C ILE A 34 10.64 -12.13 -1.55
N TRP A 35 11.26 -11.77 -0.42
CA TRP A 35 12.69 -12.03 -0.19
C TRP A 35 13.04 -13.52 -0.16
N CYS A 36 12.12 -14.40 0.29
CA CYS A 36 12.32 -15.85 0.20
C CYS A 36 12.22 -16.33 -1.25
N SER A 37 11.34 -15.72 -2.07
CA SER A 37 11.24 -15.99 -3.51
C SER A 37 12.50 -15.54 -4.24
N GLU A 38 12.96 -14.32 -3.99
CA GLU A 38 14.21 -13.77 -4.56
C GLU A 38 15.42 -14.65 -4.20
N GLY A 39 15.47 -15.18 -2.97
CA GLY A 39 16.51 -16.12 -2.55
C GLY A 39 16.46 -17.44 -3.33
N ILE A 40 15.28 -17.93 -3.67
CA ILE A 40 15.08 -19.10 -4.53
C ILE A 40 15.54 -18.80 -5.96
N ASP A 41 15.16 -17.64 -6.51
CA ASP A 41 15.52 -17.22 -7.87
C ASP A 41 17.03 -16.97 -8.01
N ALA A 42 17.69 -16.45 -6.95
CA ALA A 42 19.13 -16.24 -6.90
C ALA A 42 19.94 -17.53 -6.64
N SER A 43 19.26 -18.64 -6.31
CA SER A 43 19.93 -19.92 -6.01
C SER A 43 20.52 -20.58 -7.27
N SER A 44 21.35 -21.61 -7.05
CA SER A 44 21.93 -22.43 -8.11
C SER A 44 20.96 -23.43 -8.75
N LEU A 45 19.65 -23.25 -8.58
CA LEU A 45 18.63 -24.09 -9.20
C LEU A 45 18.66 -24.00 -10.72
N SER A 46 18.36 -25.11 -11.41
CA SER A 46 18.22 -25.12 -12.86
C SER A 46 17.06 -24.25 -13.32
N ASP A 47 17.08 -23.78 -14.59
CA ASP A 47 16.00 -22.99 -15.16
C ASP A 47 14.63 -23.71 -15.13
N GLU A 48 14.66 -25.04 -15.28
CA GLU A 48 13.46 -25.87 -15.15
C GLU A 48 12.89 -25.85 -13.73
N GLN A 49 13.75 -25.87 -12.69
CA GLN A 49 13.33 -25.78 -11.31
C GLN A 49 12.80 -24.37 -10.97
N LYS A 50 13.41 -23.32 -11.54
CA LYS A 50 12.94 -21.92 -11.38
C LYS A 50 11.62 -21.66 -12.11
N SER A 51 11.34 -22.37 -13.21
CA SER A 51 10.08 -22.29 -13.96
C SER A 51 8.91 -23.02 -13.30
N SER A 52 9.10 -23.58 -12.12
CA SER A 52 8.09 -24.35 -11.40
C SER A 52 7.90 -23.80 -9.98
N CYS A 53 6.69 -23.97 -9.43
CA CYS A 53 6.39 -23.63 -8.06
C CYS A 53 7.39 -24.31 -7.09
N PRO A 54 8.10 -23.59 -6.23
CA PRO A 54 9.09 -24.16 -5.34
C PRO A 54 8.50 -25.14 -4.31
N LEU A 55 7.19 -25.06 -4.08
CA LEU A 55 6.50 -25.82 -3.03
C LEU A 55 5.86 -27.11 -3.57
N CYS A 56 5.19 -27.08 -4.71
CA CYS A 56 4.50 -28.24 -5.27
C CYS A 56 5.07 -28.71 -6.61
N ARG A 57 6.11 -28.06 -7.14
CA ARG A 57 6.78 -28.41 -8.40
C ARG A 57 5.91 -28.29 -9.66
N THR A 58 4.72 -27.76 -9.56
CA THR A 58 3.88 -27.48 -10.72
C THR A 58 4.52 -26.37 -11.56
N LYS A 59 4.62 -26.53 -12.85
CA LYS A 59 5.12 -25.49 -13.76
C LYS A 59 4.34 -24.19 -13.59
N HIS A 60 5.00 -23.06 -13.73
CA HIS A 60 4.33 -21.76 -13.74
C HIS A 60 3.37 -21.70 -14.92
N PRO A 61 2.24 -20.96 -14.82
CA PRO A 61 1.30 -20.83 -15.93
C PRO A 61 1.98 -20.11 -17.09
N ASN A 62 1.73 -20.58 -18.32
CA ASN A 62 2.30 -20.00 -19.53
C ASN A 62 1.39 -18.95 -20.19
N SER A 63 0.14 -18.86 -19.74
CA SER A 63 -0.85 -17.90 -20.25
C SER A 63 -1.74 -17.35 -19.14
N LYS A 64 -2.44 -16.26 -19.45
CA LYS A 64 -3.40 -15.65 -18.54
C LYS A 64 -4.62 -16.55 -18.31
N GLU A 65 -5.05 -17.26 -19.35
CA GLU A 65 -6.14 -18.23 -19.29
C GLU A 65 -5.81 -19.37 -18.31
N GLU A 66 -4.59 -19.88 -18.35
CA GLU A 66 -4.14 -20.91 -17.42
C GLU A 66 -4.11 -20.41 -15.97
N ILE A 67 -3.79 -19.12 -15.73
CA ILE A 67 -3.89 -18.51 -14.41
C ILE A 67 -5.35 -18.56 -13.91
N ILE A 68 -6.31 -18.22 -14.78
CA ILE A 68 -7.73 -18.26 -14.47
C ILE A 68 -8.18 -19.68 -14.11
N GLU A 69 -7.81 -20.67 -14.93
CA GLU A 69 -8.15 -22.08 -14.65
C GLU A 69 -7.63 -22.53 -13.29
N ARG A 70 -6.44 -22.12 -12.92
CA ARG A 70 -5.83 -22.45 -11.61
C ARG A 70 -6.46 -21.67 -10.45
N LEU A 71 -7.04 -20.48 -10.68
CA LEU A 71 -7.73 -19.71 -9.66
C LEU A 71 -9.12 -20.24 -9.34
N ARG A 72 -9.85 -20.77 -10.35
CA ARG A 72 -11.25 -21.24 -10.20
C ARG A 72 -11.48 -22.16 -9.01
N PRO A 73 -10.69 -23.24 -8.80
CA PRO A 73 -10.89 -24.13 -7.64
C PRO A 73 -10.76 -23.45 -6.29
N TRP A 74 -9.94 -22.38 -6.19
CA TRP A 74 -9.77 -21.61 -4.96
C TRP A 74 -10.91 -20.61 -4.76
N VAL A 75 -11.44 -20.06 -5.85
CA VAL A 75 -12.65 -19.22 -5.81
C VAL A 75 -13.85 -20.04 -5.34
N GLU A 76 -14.03 -21.26 -5.87
CA GLU A 76 -15.07 -22.19 -5.45
C GLU A 76 -14.96 -22.59 -3.96
N LYS A 77 -13.74 -22.70 -3.46
CA LYS A 77 -13.45 -22.89 -2.02
C LYS A 77 -13.64 -21.62 -1.19
N GLY A 78 -14.10 -20.52 -1.78
CA GLY A 78 -14.36 -19.27 -1.09
C GLY A 78 -13.11 -18.51 -0.64
N LYS A 79 -11.91 -18.80 -1.16
CA LYS A 79 -10.68 -18.14 -0.73
C LYS A 79 -10.65 -16.68 -1.21
N ALA A 80 -10.67 -15.73 -0.27
CA ALA A 80 -10.75 -14.30 -0.54
C ALA A 80 -9.62 -13.79 -1.46
N TRP A 81 -8.40 -14.30 -1.32
CA TRP A 81 -7.29 -13.94 -2.19
C TRP A 81 -7.52 -14.35 -3.65
N ALA A 82 -8.13 -15.54 -3.88
CA ALA A 82 -8.42 -16.03 -5.22
C ALA A 82 -9.60 -15.28 -5.85
N GLN A 83 -10.64 -14.99 -5.06
CA GLN A 83 -11.75 -14.13 -5.47
C GLN A 83 -11.24 -12.74 -5.88
N THR A 84 -10.35 -12.14 -5.08
CA THR A 84 -9.72 -10.85 -5.43
C THR A 84 -8.90 -10.95 -6.71
N GLY A 85 -8.08 -11.99 -6.86
CA GLY A 85 -7.26 -12.20 -8.07
C GLY A 85 -8.12 -12.38 -9.32
N LEU A 86 -9.16 -13.22 -9.27
CA LEU A 86 -10.08 -13.39 -10.40
C LEU A 86 -10.86 -12.11 -10.69
N GLY A 87 -11.26 -11.36 -9.65
CA GLY A 87 -11.89 -10.05 -9.81
C GLY A 87 -11.00 -9.05 -10.56
N GLN A 88 -9.70 -9.01 -10.28
CA GLN A 88 -8.74 -8.19 -11.02
C GLN A 88 -8.62 -8.62 -12.49
N ASN A 89 -8.64 -9.93 -12.77
CA ASN A 89 -8.62 -10.41 -14.15
C ASN A 89 -9.87 -9.96 -14.92
N TYR A 90 -11.06 -10.00 -14.31
CA TYR A 90 -12.28 -9.47 -14.93
C TYR A 90 -12.24 -7.93 -15.06
N GLU A 91 -11.69 -7.21 -14.09
CA GLU A 91 -11.54 -5.74 -14.16
C GLU A 91 -10.68 -5.31 -15.36
N HIS A 92 -9.59 -6.04 -15.65
CA HIS A 92 -8.64 -5.68 -16.70
C HIS A 92 -8.85 -6.42 -18.03
N GLY A 93 -9.67 -7.48 -18.06
CA GLY A 93 -9.80 -8.36 -19.22
C GLY A 93 -8.59 -9.28 -19.41
N ASP A 94 -7.94 -9.68 -18.33
CA ASP A 94 -6.75 -10.50 -18.35
C ASP A 94 -7.10 -12.00 -18.37
N GLY A 95 -7.03 -12.63 -19.54
CA GLY A 95 -7.39 -14.05 -19.74
C GLY A 95 -8.89 -14.36 -19.68
N VAL A 96 -9.72 -13.33 -19.57
CA VAL A 96 -11.18 -13.36 -19.59
C VAL A 96 -11.71 -12.11 -20.28
N GLU A 97 -12.96 -12.14 -20.76
CA GLU A 97 -13.63 -10.92 -21.22
C GLU A 97 -13.81 -9.94 -20.07
N GLN A 98 -13.48 -8.66 -20.30
CA GLN A 98 -13.59 -7.62 -19.28
C GLN A 98 -15.03 -7.47 -18.79
N SER A 99 -15.21 -7.49 -17.46
CA SER A 99 -16.51 -7.33 -16.84
C SER A 99 -16.38 -6.71 -15.43
N TYR A 100 -16.65 -5.44 -15.32
CA TYR A 100 -16.67 -4.76 -14.03
C TYR A 100 -17.74 -5.31 -13.08
N GLN A 101 -18.85 -5.83 -13.64
CA GLN A 101 -19.90 -6.43 -12.82
C GLN A 101 -19.40 -7.72 -12.14
N GLN A 102 -18.73 -8.61 -12.89
CA GLN A 102 -18.15 -9.83 -12.33
C GLN A 102 -17.00 -9.51 -11.37
N ALA A 103 -16.17 -8.51 -11.68
CA ALA A 103 -15.13 -8.05 -10.79
C ALA A 103 -15.71 -7.57 -9.46
N LYS A 104 -16.76 -6.75 -9.50
CA LYS A 104 -17.49 -6.27 -8.31
C LYS A 104 -17.98 -7.43 -7.44
N GLU A 105 -18.70 -8.39 -8.03
CA GLU A 105 -19.26 -9.53 -7.29
C GLU A 105 -18.18 -10.33 -6.56
N LEU A 106 -17.05 -10.58 -7.23
CA LEU A 106 -15.91 -11.27 -6.64
C LEU A 106 -15.24 -10.45 -5.54
N TYR A 107 -15.12 -9.14 -5.73
CA TYR A 107 -14.59 -8.25 -4.69
C TYR A 107 -15.52 -8.16 -3.48
N GLU A 108 -16.84 -8.12 -3.68
CA GLU A 108 -17.81 -8.12 -2.58
C GLU A 108 -17.71 -9.41 -1.74
N LEU A 109 -17.57 -10.57 -2.39
CA LEU A 109 -17.34 -11.83 -1.69
C LEU A 109 -16.04 -11.82 -0.88
N ALA A 110 -14.96 -11.32 -1.44
CA ALA A 110 -13.67 -11.23 -0.74
C ALA A 110 -13.68 -10.15 0.36
N ALA A 111 -14.32 -9.01 0.10
CA ALA A 111 -14.41 -7.89 1.06
C ALA A 111 -15.26 -8.26 2.29
N SER A 112 -16.31 -9.07 2.12
CA SER A 112 -17.12 -9.59 3.24
C SER A 112 -16.31 -10.49 4.19
N GLN A 113 -15.25 -11.11 3.69
CA GLN A 113 -14.25 -11.86 4.48
C GLN A 113 -13.15 -10.96 5.06
N GLY A 114 -13.26 -9.64 4.91
CA GLY A 114 -12.28 -8.69 5.43
C GLY A 114 -11.04 -8.50 4.55
N HIS A 115 -10.98 -9.01 3.31
CA HIS A 115 -9.79 -8.93 2.46
C HIS A 115 -9.49 -7.49 2.01
N ALA A 116 -8.40 -6.91 2.53
CA ALA A 116 -8.07 -5.49 2.35
C ALA A 116 -7.90 -5.06 0.88
N ASN A 117 -7.32 -5.93 0.02
CA ASN A 117 -7.18 -5.60 -1.39
C ASN A 117 -8.53 -5.56 -2.11
N ALA A 118 -9.47 -6.44 -1.75
CA ALA A 118 -10.82 -6.42 -2.33
C ALA A 118 -11.58 -5.16 -1.90
N GLN A 119 -11.50 -4.79 -0.63
CA GLN A 119 -12.07 -3.54 -0.13
C GLN A 119 -11.48 -2.33 -0.87
N TYR A 120 -10.17 -2.29 -1.05
CA TYR A 120 -9.53 -1.22 -1.83
C TYR A 120 -10.03 -1.16 -3.27
N ASN A 121 -10.13 -2.32 -3.96
CA ASN A 121 -10.59 -2.39 -5.35
C ASN A 121 -12.07 -1.97 -5.47
N LEU A 122 -12.94 -2.37 -4.53
CA LEU A 122 -14.31 -1.85 -4.47
C LEU A 122 -14.35 -0.33 -4.30
N GLY A 123 -13.51 0.21 -3.44
CA GLY A 123 -13.33 1.65 -3.29
C GLY A 123 -13.01 2.33 -4.63
N ASN A 124 -12.13 1.73 -5.45
CA ASN A 124 -11.80 2.23 -6.78
C ASN A 124 -13.01 2.17 -7.72
N LEU A 125 -13.73 1.03 -7.78
CA LEU A 125 -14.92 0.90 -8.62
C LEU A 125 -15.97 1.97 -8.28
N TYR A 126 -16.26 2.19 -6.99
CA TYR A 126 -17.18 3.24 -6.55
C TYR A 126 -16.64 4.65 -6.78
N THR A 127 -15.32 4.85 -6.75
CA THR A 127 -14.71 6.15 -7.03
C THR A 127 -14.90 6.58 -8.47
N ILE A 128 -14.83 5.64 -9.41
CA ILE A 128 -14.88 5.90 -10.86
C ILE A 128 -16.29 5.68 -11.42
N GLY A 129 -17.08 4.77 -10.84
CA GLY A 129 -18.40 4.36 -11.33
C GLY A 129 -18.30 3.23 -12.37
N GLN A 130 -17.34 2.32 -12.21
CA GLN A 130 -17.17 1.18 -13.10
C GLN A 130 -17.94 -0.04 -12.57
N GLY A 131 -18.94 -0.50 -13.31
CA GLY A 131 -19.83 -1.61 -12.90
C GLY A 131 -20.75 -1.30 -11.73
N VAL A 132 -20.73 -0.05 -11.26
CA VAL A 132 -21.56 0.47 -10.16
C VAL A 132 -21.88 1.94 -10.39
N ASP A 133 -22.94 2.44 -9.77
CA ASP A 133 -23.16 3.89 -9.69
C ASP A 133 -22.04 4.55 -8.88
N GLN A 134 -21.47 5.63 -9.41
CA GLN A 134 -20.41 6.35 -8.73
C GLN A 134 -20.86 6.84 -7.35
N SER A 135 -20.09 6.54 -6.32
CA SER A 135 -20.39 6.96 -4.96
C SER A 135 -19.11 7.17 -4.14
N LYS A 136 -18.71 8.43 -3.99
CA LYS A 136 -17.55 8.78 -3.17
C LYS A 136 -17.74 8.39 -1.69
N LYS A 137 -18.99 8.39 -1.21
CA LYS A 137 -19.30 7.95 0.15
C LYS A 137 -18.99 6.46 0.34
N ARG A 138 -19.51 5.60 -0.56
CA ARG A 138 -19.19 4.16 -0.51
C ARG A 138 -17.71 3.89 -0.72
N ALA A 139 -17.07 4.64 -1.63
CA ALA A 139 -15.63 4.53 -1.82
C ALA A 139 -14.86 4.81 -0.54
N ALA A 140 -15.21 5.88 0.20
CA ALA A 140 -14.60 6.22 1.47
C ALA A 140 -14.78 5.11 2.52
N GLU A 141 -15.97 4.52 2.62
CA GLU A 141 -16.26 3.41 3.54
C GLU A 141 -15.36 2.19 3.25
N TYR A 142 -15.20 1.80 1.98
CA TYR A 142 -14.33 0.70 1.58
C TYR A 142 -12.85 1.03 1.75
N TYR A 143 -12.41 2.25 1.41
CA TYR A 143 -11.04 2.67 1.66
C TYR A 143 -10.72 2.70 3.15
N GLU A 144 -11.65 3.16 3.99
CA GLU A 144 -11.46 3.17 5.44
C GLU A 144 -11.27 1.75 6.00
N ALA A 145 -12.08 0.80 5.53
CA ALA A 145 -11.95 -0.60 5.92
C ALA A 145 -10.57 -1.18 5.54
N ALA A 146 -10.09 -0.91 4.33
CA ALA A 146 -8.77 -1.34 3.87
C ALA A 146 -7.64 -0.58 4.59
N ALA A 147 -7.79 0.72 4.82
CA ALA A 147 -6.81 1.59 5.46
C ALA A 147 -6.59 1.21 6.94
N LYS A 148 -7.63 0.82 7.66
CA LYS A 148 -7.55 0.29 9.03
C LYS A 148 -6.73 -0.99 9.11
N GLN A 149 -6.69 -1.78 8.05
CA GLN A 149 -5.87 -2.98 7.93
C GLN A 149 -4.42 -2.69 7.48
N GLY A 150 -4.07 -1.40 7.29
CA GLY A 150 -2.73 -0.99 6.92
C GLY A 150 -2.49 -0.89 5.41
N LYS A 151 -3.51 -1.02 4.55
CA LYS A 151 -3.35 -0.86 3.10
C LYS A 151 -2.96 0.59 2.76
N ALA A 152 -1.67 0.80 2.44
CA ALA A 152 -1.12 2.13 2.25
C ALA A 152 -1.79 2.91 1.11
N SER A 153 -2.09 2.26 -0.03
CA SER A 153 -2.80 2.91 -1.14
C SER A 153 -4.22 3.35 -0.75
N ALA A 154 -4.91 2.58 0.13
CA ALA A 154 -6.21 2.98 0.65
C ALA A 154 -6.11 4.16 1.63
N GLN A 155 -5.05 4.21 2.44
CA GLN A 155 -4.78 5.36 3.32
C GLN A 155 -4.55 6.64 2.51
N VAL A 156 -3.84 6.56 1.39
CA VAL A 156 -3.65 7.69 0.47
C VAL A 156 -4.98 8.15 -0.11
N ASN A 157 -5.74 7.22 -0.72
CA ASN A 157 -7.01 7.56 -1.36
C ASN A 157 -8.01 8.15 -0.35
N LEU A 158 -8.11 7.58 0.84
CA LEU A 158 -8.94 8.10 1.91
C LEU A 158 -8.50 9.49 2.36
N GLY A 159 -7.20 9.72 2.52
CA GLY A 159 -6.63 11.02 2.83
C GLY A 159 -7.01 12.07 1.78
N VAL A 160 -6.92 11.72 0.50
CA VAL A 160 -7.33 12.62 -0.60
C VAL A 160 -8.82 12.93 -0.54
N LEU A 161 -9.69 11.96 -0.25
CA LEU A 161 -11.12 12.20 -0.08
C LEU A 161 -11.41 13.19 1.06
N TYR A 162 -10.69 13.09 2.19
CA TYR A 162 -10.80 14.04 3.30
C TYR A 162 -10.30 15.44 2.93
N VAL A 163 -9.21 15.57 2.15
CA VAL A 163 -8.76 16.88 1.64
C VAL A 163 -9.83 17.55 0.79
N GLN A 164 -10.48 16.75 -0.07
CA GLN A 164 -11.45 17.25 -1.06
C GLN A 164 -12.88 17.37 -0.50
N GLY A 165 -13.19 16.82 0.65
CA GLY A 165 -14.56 16.72 1.18
C GLY A 165 -15.48 15.86 0.30
N GLN A 166 -14.92 14.86 -0.41
CA GLN A 166 -15.67 14.02 -1.33
C GLN A 166 -16.17 12.74 -0.64
N GLY A 167 -17.49 12.66 -0.41
CA GLY A 167 -18.11 11.53 0.26
C GLY A 167 -17.90 11.46 1.77
N VAL A 168 -17.05 12.33 2.31
CA VAL A 168 -16.75 12.55 3.72
C VAL A 168 -16.72 14.04 4.01
N GLU A 169 -16.88 14.43 5.28
CA GLU A 169 -16.68 15.82 5.70
C GLU A 169 -15.20 16.21 5.49
N GLN A 170 -14.97 17.38 4.90
CA GLN A 170 -13.62 17.86 4.64
C GLN A 170 -12.84 18.06 5.96
N SER A 171 -11.66 17.47 6.05
CA SER A 171 -10.80 17.58 7.22
C SER A 171 -9.33 17.35 6.87
N ASN A 172 -8.56 18.43 6.84
CA ASN A 172 -7.12 18.35 6.63
C ASN A 172 -6.41 17.60 7.77
N GLU A 173 -6.91 17.68 9.00
CA GLU A 173 -6.36 16.97 10.14
C GLU A 173 -6.49 15.44 9.96
N THR A 174 -7.70 14.98 9.61
CA THR A 174 -7.96 13.56 9.35
C THR A 174 -7.19 13.08 8.14
N ALA A 175 -7.13 13.89 7.07
CA ALA A 175 -6.34 13.59 5.88
C ALA A 175 -4.86 13.39 6.22
N ARG A 176 -4.27 14.32 7.00
CA ARG A 176 -2.88 14.20 7.49
C ARG A 176 -2.64 12.92 8.24
N ALA A 177 -3.55 12.55 9.15
CA ALA A 177 -3.41 11.33 9.95
C ALA A 177 -3.33 10.07 9.07
N TRP A 178 -4.13 9.97 8.01
CA TRP A 178 -4.08 8.85 7.07
C TRP A 178 -2.86 8.90 6.15
N LEU A 179 -2.56 10.07 5.59
CA LEU A 179 -1.41 10.25 4.70
C LEU A 179 -0.07 10.01 5.43
N MET A 180 0.03 10.37 6.70
CA MET A 180 1.22 10.07 7.52
C MET A 180 1.44 8.57 7.67
N LYS A 181 0.38 7.79 7.95
CA LYS A 181 0.48 6.33 8.01
C LYS A 181 0.94 5.72 6.69
N ALA A 182 0.48 6.25 5.56
CA ALA A 182 0.92 5.80 4.24
C ALA A 182 2.38 6.21 3.96
N ALA A 183 2.78 7.41 4.33
CA ALA A 183 4.15 7.91 4.18
C ALA A 183 5.16 7.10 5.04
N GLU A 184 4.77 6.67 6.24
CA GLU A 184 5.56 5.76 7.08
C GLU A 184 5.84 4.42 6.39
N GLN A 185 4.94 3.97 5.50
CA GLN A 185 5.10 2.77 4.68
C GLN A 185 5.89 3.02 3.39
N GLY A 186 6.28 4.28 3.12
CA GLY A 186 7.06 4.66 1.95
C GLY A 186 6.25 5.03 0.71
N GLU A 187 4.94 5.27 0.83
CA GLU A 187 4.11 5.73 -0.30
C GLU A 187 4.47 7.17 -0.68
N GLU A 188 5.10 7.35 -1.84
CA GLU A 188 5.55 8.66 -2.32
C GLU A 188 4.39 9.63 -2.56
N ASN A 189 3.24 9.12 -3.03
CA ASN A 189 2.04 9.92 -3.25
C ASN A 189 1.50 10.54 -1.95
N ALA A 190 1.64 9.86 -0.81
CA ALA A 190 1.26 10.40 0.48
C ALA A 190 2.12 11.61 0.86
N ILE A 191 3.43 11.54 0.58
CA ILE A 191 4.37 12.63 0.84
C ILE A 191 4.00 13.86 0.00
N GLY A 192 3.70 13.64 -1.29
CA GLY A 192 3.25 14.72 -2.18
C GLY A 192 1.95 15.37 -1.72
N ALA A 193 0.98 14.57 -1.30
CA ALA A 193 -0.30 15.08 -0.79
C ALA A 193 -0.13 15.89 0.53
N LEU A 194 0.72 15.44 1.45
CA LEU A 194 1.05 16.19 2.67
C LEU A 194 1.67 17.56 2.34
N GLN A 195 2.60 17.59 1.40
CA GLN A 195 3.22 18.85 0.95
C GLN A 195 2.21 19.81 0.30
N GLN A 196 1.20 19.26 -0.39
CA GLN A 196 0.16 20.09 -1.00
C GLN A 196 -0.75 20.69 0.07
N ILE A 197 -1.16 19.92 1.08
CA ILE A 197 -1.94 20.45 2.22
C ILE A 197 -1.18 21.60 2.88
N ASP A 198 0.15 21.45 3.09
CA ASP A 198 0.98 22.48 3.70
C ASP A 198 0.98 23.77 2.88
N LYS A 199 1.14 23.67 1.56
CA LYS A 199 1.11 24.84 0.66
C LYS A 199 -0.24 25.53 0.65
N ASP A 200 -1.33 24.78 0.68
CA ASP A 200 -2.68 25.33 0.65
C ASP A 200 -3.01 26.03 1.97
N GLU A 201 -2.57 25.50 3.10
CA GLU A 201 -2.68 26.17 4.40
C GLU A 201 -1.82 27.44 4.47
N GLU A 202 -0.62 27.47 3.86
CA GLU A 202 0.20 28.69 3.74
C GLU A 202 -0.49 29.81 2.97
N ARG A 203 -1.26 29.47 1.93
CA ARG A 203 -2.01 30.44 1.13
C ARG A 203 -3.22 31.02 1.86
N THR A 204 -3.81 30.24 2.76
CA THR A 204 -5.04 30.63 3.46
C THR A 204 -4.80 31.31 4.81
N THR A 205 -3.62 31.14 5.40
CA THR A 205 -3.25 31.83 6.65
C THR A 205 -2.59 33.18 6.34
N PRO A 206 -3.03 34.31 6.97
CA PRO A 206 -2.29 35.57 6.87
C PRO A 206 -0.87 35.35 7.38
N SER A 207 0.09 35.86 6.63
CA SER A 207 1.51 35.79 6.96
C SER A 207 1.80 36.18 8.42
N PHE A 208 2.47 35.28 9.15
CA PHE A 208 3.04 35.45 10.48
C PHE A 208 2.47 34.56 11.60
N VAL A 209 2.27 33.26 11.32
CA VAL A 209 2.41 32.27 12.39
C VAL A 209 3.59 31.37 12.02
N PRO A 210 4.66 31.28 12.81
CA PRO A 210 5.72 30.32 12.57
C PRO A 210 5.09 28.92 12.58
N LYS A 211 5.16 28.20 11.46
CA LYS A 211 4.72 26.80 11.43
C LYS A 211 5.47 26.02 12.49
N PRO A 212 4.81 25.13 13.23
CA PRO A 212 5.52 24.19 14.06
C PRO A 212 6.47 23.40 13.16
N PHE A 213 7.74 23.35 13.55
CA PHE A 213 8.73 22.56 12.83
C PHE A 213 8.32 21.08 12.88
N GLU A 214 8.20 20.45 11.72
CA GLU A 214 7.86 19.04 11.61
C GLU A 214 9.11 18.19 11.42
N CYS A 215 9.06 16.95 11.95
CA CYS A 215 10.12 15.99 11.68
C CYS A 215 10.12 15.56 10.21
N ALA A 216 11.23 15.72 9.53
CA ALA A 216 11.39 15.39 8.12
C ALA A 216 11.16 13.90 7.76
N THR A 217 11.03 13.03 8.74
CA THR A 217 10.85 11.59 8.52
C THR A 217 9.47 11.09 8.88
N CYS A 218 8.94 11.52 10.02
CA CYS A 218 7.65 11.04 10.53
C CYS A 218 6.54 12.09 10.47
N TYR A 219 6.84 13.30 10.01
CA TYR A 219 5.90 14.42 9.87
C TYR A 219 5.13 14.76 11.17
N ARG A 220 5.63 14.33 12.33
CA ARG A 220 5.02 14.69 13.61
C ARG A 220 5.23 16.17 13.86
N PRO A 221 4.15 16.91 14.18
CA PRO A 221 4.27 18.29 14.59
C PRO A 221 5.12 18.36 15.86
N HIS A 222 5.85 19.43 15.98
CA HIS A 222 6.68 19.70 17.17
C HIS A 222 5.78 20.19 18.30
N ASP A 223 5.69 19.41 19.37
CA ASP A 223 5.23 19.92 20.67
C ASP A 223 6.43 20.54 21.41
N PRO A 224 6.42 21.86 21.66
CA PRO A 224 7.53 22.54 22.35
C PRO A 224 7.77 22.01 23.78
N SER A 225 6.76 21.37 24.40
CA SER A 225 6.82 20.87 25.77
C SER A 225 7.50 19.51 25.90
N GLU A 226 7.44 18.67 24.82
CA GLU A 226 7.92 17.30 24.91
C GLU A 226 9.29 17.06 24.28
N HIS A 227 9.55 17.55 23.04
CA HIS A 227 10.79 17.25 22.32
C HIS A 227 11.24 18.39 21.42
N LYS A 228 12.48 18.85 21.54
CA LYS A 228 13.09 19.81 20.63
C LYS A 228 13.51 19.10 19.33
N LEU A 229 12.99 19.54 18.20
CA LEU A 229 13.50 19.11 16.90
C LEU A 229 14.99 19.50 16.76
N ARG A 230 15.80 18.56 16.30
CA ARG A 230 17.22 18.79 16.09
C ARG A 230 17.49 19.02 14.60
N PRO A 231 18.16 20.11 14.22
CA PRO A 231 18.53 20.36 12.83
C PRO A 231 19.54 19.33 12.35
N CYS A 232 19.50 19.04 11.06
CA CYS A 232 20.58 18.29 10.43
C CYS A 232 21.90 19.03 10.61
N LYS A 233 22.88 18.42 11.27
CA LYS A 233 24.19 19.03 11.57
C LYS A 233 24.96 19.49 10.33
N ARG A 234 24.56 19.06 9.14
CA ARG A 234 25.27 19.33 7.88
C ARG A 234 24.67 20.45 7.04
N CYS A 235 23.34 20.55 6.96
CA CYS A 235 22.70 21.56 6.11
C CYS A 235 21.79 22.52 6.89
N HIS A 236 21.46 22.22 8.12
CA HIS A 236 20.55 22.98 9.01
C HIS A 236 19.14 23.27 8.44
N ARG A 237 18.78 22.68 7.28
CA ARG A 237 17.51 22.92 6.59
C ARG A 237 16.41 21.89 6.88
N VAL A 238 16.79 20.78 7.51
CA VAL A 238 15.89 19.66 7.79
C VAL A 238 15.98 19.33 9.26
N TYR A 239 14.83 19.12 9.91
CA TYR A 239 14.71 18.90 11.33
C TYR A 239 14.18 17.49 11.63
N TYR A 240 14.55 16.90 12.76
CA TYR A 240 14.20 15.54 13.17
C TYR A 240 13.83 15.49 14.66
N CYS A 241 12.79 14.71 15.00
CA CYS A 241 12.39 14.51 16.39
C CYS A 241 13.37 13.62 17.18
N GLY A 242 14.24 12.87 16.51
CA GLY A 242 15.24 12.05 17.16
C GLY A 242 16.25 11.44 16.18
N LYS A 243 17.27 10.80 16.75
CA LYS A 243 18.37 10.17 16.01
C LYS A 243 17.88 9.05 15.07
N GLU A 244 16.85 8.30 15.49
CA GLU A 244 16.27 7.23 14.67
C GLU A 244 15.61 7.76 13.39
N CYS A 245 14.83 8.83 13.49
CA CYS A 245 14.24 9.48 12.33
C CYS A 245 15.30 10.05 11.39
N GLN A 246 16.37 10.64 11.95
CA GLN A 246 17.50 11.10 11.14
C GLN A 246 18.17 9.95 10.39
N VAL A 247 18.40 8.81 11.06
CA VAL A 247 19.04 7.64 10.46
C VAL A 247 18.14 7.01 9.39
N LYS A 248 16.83 6.88 9.65
CA LYS A 248 15.86 6.37 8.67
C LYS A 248 15.84 7.24 7.40
N HIS A 249 15.78 8.55 7.55
CA HIS A 249 15.80 9.47 6.41
C HIS A 249 17.15 9.44 5.65
N TRP A 250 18.25 9.29 6.36
CA TRP A 250 19.58 9.20 5.76
C TRP A 250 19.80 7.92 4.97
N LYS A 251 19.24 6.78 5.44
CA LYS A 251 19.35 5.47 4.81
C LYS A 251 18.40 5.24 3.63
N ARG A 252 17.37 6.08 3.43
CA ARG A 252 16.48 6.01 2.25
C ARG A 252 17.26 6.42 1.00
N GLU A 253 17.82 5.42 0.29
CA GLU A 253 18.92 5.60 -0.66
C GLU A 253 18.57 6.31 -1.97
N ARG A 254 17.32 6.28 -2.45
CA ARG A 254 17.03 6.82 -3.80
C ARG A 254 16.72 8.32 -3.83
N ASN A 255 16.06 8.86 -2.82
CA ASN A 255 15.72 10.30 -2.74
C ASN A 255 16.01 10.93 -1.37
N GLY A 256 16.80 10.26 -0.55
CA GLY A 256 17.05 10.66 0.83
C GLY A 256 17.86 11.94 0.95
N HIS A 257 17.75 12.55 2.11
CA HIS A 257 18.42 13.78 2.50
C HIS A 257 19.95 13.79 2.23
N LYS A 258 20.59 12.61 2.20
CA LYS A 258 22.02 12.46 1.85
C LYS A 258 22.34 13.05 0.47
N LYS A 259 21.50 12.83 -0.56
CA LYS A 259 21.70 13.40 -1.90
C LYS A 259 21.53 14.92 -1.90
N MET A 260 20.52 15.43 -1.19
CA MET A 260 20.29 16.89 -1.10
C MET A 260 21.39 17.59 -0.31
N CYS A 261 21.86 17.00 0.77
CA CYS A 261 22.97 17.51 1.57
C CYS A 261 24.30 17.57 0.80
N ASN A 262 24.52 16.65 -0.12
CA ASN A 262 25.77 16.58 -0.91
C ASN A 262 25.78 17.57 -2.07
N LYS A 263 24.63 17.89 -2.69
CA LYS A 263 24.54 18.87 -3.78
C LYS A 263 24.92 20.30 -3.36
N ASN A 264 24.88 20.64 -2.08
CA ASN A 264 25.21 21.97 -1.57
C ASN A 264 26.69 22.15 -1.15
N LYS A 265 27.57 21.18 -1.44
CA LYS A 265 29.02 21.32 -1.24
C LYS A 265 29.76 21.86 -2.46
N SER A 266 29.07 22.04 -3.59
CA SER A 266 29.64 22.50 -4.86
C SER A 266 29.17 23.91 -5.24
N LYS A 267 28.92 24.78 -4.23
CA LYS A 267 28.76 26.23 -4.40
C LYS A 267 29.55 26.96 -3.33
#